data_4c1bf838b88566bcf682890e4ccd813c
#
_entry.id   4c1bf838b88566bcf682890e4ccd813c
#
_cell.length_a   1.000
_cell.length_b   1.000
_cell.length_c   1.000
_cell.angle_alpha   90.00
_cell.angle_beta   90.00
_cell.angle_gamma   90.00
#
_symmetry.space_group_name_H-M   'P 1'
#
loop_
_entity.id
_entity.type
_entity.pdbx_description
1 polymer ?
#
loop_
_entity_poly.entity_id
_entity_poly.type
_entity_poly.pdbx_seq_one_letter_code
_entity_poly.pdbx_strand_id
1 'polypeptide(L)'
;MIKSVIKKFVDLLGEENVLADPVDLLVYEQDGALALRGRPDVVVFPQSAEEMARVVQLAYELDMPIVPRGSGTSLSGGAAAVKGGVVISTVKMRRVEVDLANEVAVVEAGVVNDWINQHLQKAGYQYPIDLAYQYAADPGSQRVSTIGGNVAHNSGGIKCFKYGVTVNQLRGLTVVTPPGEVRRLGGKAFEYPGYDLVGLVAGSEGTLALVAEAVVRIVPVYEHTVTILASFRSLSTAARAVSLVVSSGAMPVAMELIDRLAIEAVESGPYAAGLPRDVEAVLLIEVEGSPPGARQEAERVAQLLKRGGADFVEVVEDRKAAAKIWAARRQAFGAMGYVGPNYVVEDGTIPRRSLATALEIAKAAAARRGLRVANVFHAGDGNLHPLILYDERRPGEREKALEAGEEILEACLELGGTITGEHGVGYMKKRLLAKMYRDVELSLMKSIKDVFDPKGLLNPGKVL
;
A
#
# COMPACT_ATOMS: atom_id res chain seq x y z
N MET A 1 21.24 -32.66 -3.93
CA MET A 1 21.53 -31.43 -3.14
C MET A 1 20.23 -30.78 -2.64
N ILE A 2 19.28 -30.37 -3.50
CA ILE A 2 18.05 -29.66 -3.08
C ILE A 2 17.18 -30.47 -2.11
N LYS A 3 16.96 -31.76 -2.32
CA LYS A 3 16.19 -32.65 -1.42
C LYS A 3 16.76 -32.71 0.01
N SER A 4 18.08 -32.64 0.18
CA SER A 4 18.68 -32.61 1.52
C SER A 4 18.51 -31.28 2.22
N VAL A 5 18.45 -30.19 1.46
CA VAL A 5 18.11 -28.82 1.98
C VAL A 5 16.67 -28.78 2.43
N ILE A 6 15.74 -29.23 1.58
CA ILE A 6 14.30 -29.29 1.91
C ILE A 6 14.07 -30.09 3.18
N LYS A 7 14.74 -31.26 3.33
CA LYS A 7 14.64 -32.08 4.53
C LYS A 7 15.01 -31.32 5.80
N LYS A 8 16.03 -30.46 5.77
CA LYS A 8 16.41 -29.65 6.95
C LYS A 8 15.28 -28.68 7.36
N PHE A 9 14.57 -28.08 6.41
CA PHE A 9 13.41 -27.24 6.73
C PHE A 9 12.23 -28.07 7.28
N VAL A 10 12.00 -29.28 6.74
CA VAL A 10 11.00 -30.22 7.26
C VAL A 10 11.35 -30.66 8.69
N ASP A 11 12.62 -31.00 8.95
CA ASP A 11 13.08 -31.37 10.30
C ASP A 11 12.94 -30.21 11.31
N LEU A 12 12.97 -28.96 10.83
CA LEU A 12 12.86 -27.74 11.65
C LEU A 12 11.40 -27.37 11.98
N LEU A 13 10.49 -27.49 11.00
CA LEU A 13 9.15 -26.91 11.07
C LEU A 13 8.00 -27.94 11.00
N GLY A 14 8.29 -29.21 10.62
CA GLY A 14 7.29 -30.21 10.25
C GLY A 14 6.91 -30.14 8.77
N GLU A 15 6.47 -31.27 8.22
CA GLU A 15 6.13 -31.43 6.80
C GLU A 15 4.99 -30.50 6.36
N GLU A 16 4.01 -30.29 7.23
CA GLU A 16 2.82 -29.43 6.99
C GLU A 16 3.15 -27.93 6.91
N ASN A 17 4.39 -27.55 7.22
CA ASN A 17 4.87 -26.17 7.18
C ASN A 17 5.94 -25.92 6.10
N VAL A 18 6.11 -26.89 5.17
CA VAL A 18 7.12 -26.80 4.08
C VAL A 18 6.49 -27.22 2.76
N LEU A 19 6.53 -26.36 1.75
CA LEU A 19 6.14 -26.69 0.39
C LEU A 19 7.38 -26.75 -0.50
N ALA A 20 7.51 -27.83 -1.25
CA ALA A 20 8.63 -28.06 -2.16
C ALA A 20 8.21 -28.76 -3.47
N ASP A 21 6.94 -29.16 -3.58
CA ASP A 21 6.42 -29.70 -4.85
C ASP A 21 6.36 -28.60 -5.90
N PRO A 22 6.86 -28.81 -7.11
CA PRO A 22 6.86 -27.80 -8.17
C PRO A 22 5.49 -27.21 -8.49
N VAL A 23 4.39 -27.99 -8.33
CA VAL A 23 3.02 -27.52 -8.57
C VAL A 23 2.59 -26.57 -7.46
N ASP A 24 2.90 -26.87 -6.21
CA ASP A 24 2.57 -26.02 -5.06
C ASP A 24 3.33 -24.71 -5.10
N LEU A 25 4.57 -24.71 -5.62
CA LEU A 25 5.41 -23.51 -5.73
C LEU A 25 4.90 -22.51 -6.76
N LEU A 26 4.05 -22.91 -7.73
CA LEU A 26 3.53 -22.01 -8.78
C LEU A 26 2.79 -20.81 -8.23
N VAL A 27 2.05 -20.95 -7.12
CA VAL A 27 1.30 -19.84 -6.50
C VAL A 27 2.22 -18.83 -5.81
N TYR A 28 3.50 -19.17 -5.62
CA TYR A 28 4.50 -18.30 -5.02
C TYR A 28 5.48 -17.68 -6.03
N GLU A 29 5.34 -18.00 -7.32
CA GLU A 29 6.18 -17.45 -8.38
C GLU A 29 5.90 -15.99 -8.67
N GLN A 30 4.70 -15.50 -8.34
CA GLN A 30 4.26 -14.13 -8.60
C GLN A 30 3.68 -13.47 -7.34
N ASP A 31 3.66 -12.16 -7.34
CA ASP A 31 2.86 -11.31 -6.46
C ASP A 31 1.85 -10.50 -7.29
N GLY A 32 1.34 -9.37 -6.76
CA GLY A 32 0.43 -8.50 -7.50
C GLY A 32 1.07 -7.81 -8.71
N ALA A 33 2.40 -7.81 -8.82
CA ALA A 33 3.12 -7.34 -10.00
C ALA A 33 3.15 -8.42 -11.09
N LEU A 34 2.08 -8.57 -11.83
CA LEU A 34 1.87 -9.64 -12.82
C LEU A 34 2.96 -9.75 -13.89
N ALA A 35 3.73 -8.70 -14.09
CA ALA A 35 4.82 -8.64 -15.08
C ALA A 35 6.09 -9.40 -14.66
N LEU A 36 6.22 -9.78 -13.38
CA LEU A 36 7.43 -10.38 -12.80
C LEU A 36 7.15 -11.78 -12.27
N ARG A 37 8.06 -12.70 -12.56
CA ARG A 37 8.07 -14.05 -12.00
C ARG A 37 9.40 -14.36 -11.35
N GLY A 38 9.37 -15.07 -10.22
CA GLY A 38 10.55 -15.58 -9.54
C GLY A 38 10.22 -16.91 -8.88
N ARG A 39 10.95 -17.97 -9.22
CA ARG A 39 10.66 -19.31 -8.73
C ARG A 39 11.41 -19.60 -7.43
N PRO A 40 10.72 -19.81 -6.28
CA PRO A 40 11.36 -20.25 -5.06
C PRO A 40 11.84 -21.71 -5.16
N ASP A 41 12.87 -22.06 -4.37
CA ASP A 41 13.31 -23.44 -4.20
C ASP A 41 12.46 -24.18 -3.17
N VAL A 42 11.95 -23.45 -2.16
CA VAL A 42 11.12 -23.95 -1.07
C VAL A 42 10.31 -22.79 -0.48
N VAL A 43 9.11 -23.10 0.01
CA VAL A 43 8.26 -22.16 0.78
C VAL A 43 8.06 -22.72 2.17
N VAL A 44 8.23 -21.90 3.19
CA VAL A 44 8.10 -22.30 4.60
C VAL A 44 7.16 -21.36 5.36
N PHE A 45 6.48 -21.93 6.37
CA PHE A 45 5.43 -21.25 7.14
C PHE A 45 5.75 -21.29 8.64
N PRO A 46 6.65 -20.44 9.15
CA PRO A 46 6.88 -20.33 10.58
C PRO A 46 5.60 -19.83 11.28
N GLN A 47 5.42 -20.26 12.55
CA GLN A 47 4.29 -19.92 13.38
C GLN A 47 4.66 -18.95 14.52
N SER A 48 5.96 -18.65 14.69
CA SER A 48 6.46 -17.70 15.69
C SER A 48 7.72 -16.99 15.21
N ALA A 49 8.11 -15.93 15.93
CA ALA A 49 9.36 -15.21 15.68
C ALA A 49 10.59 -16.12 15.85
N GLU A 50 10.55 -17.04 16.82
CA GLU A 50 11.62 -17.99 17.10
C GLU A 50 11.76 -19.03 15.98
N GLU A 51 10.65 -19.52 15.43
CA GLU A 51 10.70 -20.41 14.25
C GLU A 51 11.23 -19.66 13.02
N MET A 52 10.76 -18.43 12.79
CA MET A 52 11.28 -17.58 11.73
C MET A 52 12.79 -17.37 11.87
N ALA A 53 13.26 -17.10 13.09
CA ALA A 53 14.69 -16.92 13.37
C ALA A 53 15.52 -18.17 13.02
N ARG A 54 15.04 -19.37 13.40
CA ARG A 54 15.70 -20.64 13.05
C ARG A 54 15.73 -20.89 11.54
N VAL A 55 14.66 -20.53 10.84
CA VAL A 55 14.61 -20.61 9.36
C VAL A 55 15.62 -19.67 8.73
N VAL A 56 15.68 -18.40 9.19
CA VAL A 56 16.65 -17.42 8.72
C VAL A 56 18.07 -17.90 8.97
N GLN A 57 18.35 -18.44 10.17
CA GLN A 57 19.66 -19.01 10.51
C GLN A 57 20.05 -20.13 9.55
N LEU A 58 19.15 -21.11 9.34
CA LEU A 58 19.41 -22.23 8.44
C LEU A 58 19.66 -21.76 6.99
N ALA A 59 18.86 -20.84 6.48
CA ALA A 59 19.03 -20.28 5.14
C ALA A 59 20.37 -19.53 5.02
N TYR A 60 20.72 -18.76 6.06
CA TYR A 60 21.98 -18.01 6.11
C TYR A 60 23.22 -18.90 6.17
N GLU A 61 23.17 -20.04 6.89
CA GLU A 61 24.21 -21.08 6.92
C GLU A 61 24.39 -21.78 5.56
N LEU A 62 23.28 -21.87 4.79
CA LEU A 62 23.28 -22.50 3.47
C LEU A 62 23.56 -21.52 2.32
N ASP A 63 23.86 -20.25 2.61
CA ASP A 63 24.01 -19.15 1.64
C ASP A 63 22.81 -19.06 0.69
N MET A 64 21.61 -19.31 1.20
CA MET A 64 20.37 -19.38 0.44
C MET A 64 19.63 -18.03 0.48
N PRO A 65 19.20 -17.47 -0.67
CA PRO A 65 18.38 -16.27 -0.70
C PRO A 65 17.11 -16.42 0.14
N ILE A 66 16.74 -15.34 0.85
CA ILE A 66 15.58 -15.29 1.75
C ILE A 66 14.60 -14.26 1.22
N VAL A 67 13.36 -14.67 0.93
CA VAL A 67 12.31 -13.79 0.42
C VAL A 67 11.15 -13.78 1.42
N PRO A 68 10.91 -12.68 2.15
CA PRO A 68 9.75 -12.57 3.01
C PRO A 68 8.48 -12.39 2.19
N ARG A 69 7.38 -13.02 2.62
CA ARG A 69 6.10 -12.96 1.94
C ARG A 69 4.94 -12.96 2.94
N GLY A 70 4.05 -12.01 2.80
CA GLY A 70 2.71 -12.04 3.38
C GLY A 70 1.75 -12.74 2.41
N SER A 71 0.65 -12.07 2.05
CA SER A 71 -0.34 -12.58 1.08
C SER A 71 0.07 -12.41 -0.39
N GLY A 72 1.22 -11.79 -0.68
CA GLY A 72 1.70 -11.59 -2.06
C GLY A 72 0.96 -10.48 -2.82
N THR A 73 0.48 -9.46 -2.14
CA THR A 73 -0.24 -8.31 -2.74
C THR A 73 0.69 -7.19 -3.23
N SER A 74 2.01 -7.33 -3.13
CA SER A 74 2.97 -6.32 -3.63
C SER A 74 2.79 -6.04 -5.11
N LEU A 75 2.82 -4.76 -5.50
CA LEU A 75 2.66 -4.31 -6.89
C LEU A 75 4.00 -3.92 -7.55
N SER A 76 5.12 -4.11 -6.83
CA SER A 76 6.47 -3.78 -7.29
C SER A 76 7.42 -4.98 -7.44
N GLY A 77 6.90 -6.22 -7.24
CA GLY A 77 7.70 -7.44 -7.28
C GLY A 77 8.49 -7.70 -5.99
N GLY A 78 8.09 -7.08 -4.87
CA GLY A 78 8.75 -7.20 -3.58
C GLY A 78 8.75 -8.60 -3.00
N ALA A 79 7.72 -9.41 -3.28
CA ALA A 79 7.56 -10.77 -2.75
C ALA A 79 7.92 -11.89 -3.76
N ALA A 80 8.41 -11.55 -4.97
CA ALA A 80 8.80 -12.52 -5.99
C ALA A 80 10.24 -13.03 -5.76
N ALA A 81 10.45 -14.35 -5.81
CA ALA A 81 11.75 -14.99 -5.59
C ALA A 81 12.66 -14.95 -6.84
N VAL A 82 13.03 -13.73 -7.27
CA VAL A 82 13.79 -13.51 -8.52
C VAL A 82 15.20 -14.12 -8.52
N LYS A 83 15.73 -14.46 -7.36
CA LYS A 83 17.02 -15.14 -7.18
C LYS A 83 16.87 -16.58 -6.66
N GLY A 84 15.65 -17.14 -6.72
CA GLY A 84 15.35 -18.41 -6.06
C GLY A 84 15.35 -18.28 -4.54
N GLY A 85 15.74 -19.34 -3.85
CA GLY A 85 15.89 -19.35 -2.40
C GLY A 85 14.63 -19.77 -1.65
N VAL A 86 14.61 -19.49 -0.34
CA VAL A 86 13.49 -19.79 0.54
C VAL A 86 12.52 -18.62 0.62
N VAL A 87 11.25 -18.87 0.32
CA VAL A 87 10.17 -17.94 0.65
C VAL A 87 9.69 -18.23 2.07
N ILE A 88 9.77 -17.22 2.94
CA ILE A 88 9.27 -17.29 4.33
C ILE A 88 7.89 -16.60 4.35
N SER A 89 6.83 -17.41 4.42
CA SER A 89 5.46 -16.92 4.42
C SER A 89 4.96 -16.77 5.86
N THR A 90 4.54 -15.56 6.22
CA THR A 90 4.07 -15.24 7.58
C THR A 90 2.59 -15.56 7.82
N VAL A 91 1.87 -16.09 6.83
CA VAL A 91 0.40 -16.24 6.88
C VAL A 91 -0.14 -17.13 8.02
N LYS A 92 0.72 -17.91 8.70
CA LYS A 92 0.35 -18.69 9.90
C LYS A 92 0.54 -17.91 11.21
N MET A 93 1.22 -16.77 11.21
CA MET A 93 1.43 -15.90 12.37
C MET A 93 0.25 -14.93 12.51
N ARG A 94 -0.75 -15.25 13.34
CA ARG A 94 -2.06 -14.58 13.30
C ARG A 94 -2.58 -14.06 14.66
N ARG A 95 -1.72 -13.99 15.66
CA ARG A 95 -2.12 -13.49 16.99
C ARG A 95 -2.38 -11.99 16.95
N VAL A 96 -3.44 -11.57 17.62
CA VAL A 96 -3.80 -10.16 17.88
C VAL A 96 -4.05 -10.00 19.36
N GLU A 97 -3.37 -9.06 19.98
CA GLU A 97 -3.57 -8.66 21.39
C GLU A 97 -3.87 -7.16 21.43
N VAL A 98 -5.01 -6.78 21.99
CA VAL A 98 -5.42 -5.38 22.10
C VAL A 98 -5.13 -4.87 23.51
N ASP A 99 -4.49 -3.71 23.60
CA ASP A 99 -4.17 -3.01 24.84
C ASP A 99 -4.76 -1.59 24.77
N LEU A 100 -6.02 -1.47 25.21
CA LEU A 100 -6.74 -0.19 25.13
C LEU A 100 -6.18 0.87 26.07
N ALA A 101 -5.61 0.46 27.20
CA ALA A 101 -5.04 1.41 28.16
C ALA A 101 -3.85 2.17 27.58
N ASN A 102 -3.14 1.55 26.63
CA ASN A 102 -2.02 2.14 25.90
C ASN A 102 -2.39 2.55 24.46
N GLU A 103 -3.65 2.38 24.04
CA GLU A 103 -4.14 2.66 22.68
C GLU A 103 -3.30 1.97 21.59
N VAL A 104 -2.96 0.71 21.81
CA VAL A 104 -2.19 -0.10 20.86
C VAL A 104 -2.79 -1.49 20.69
N ALA A 105 -2.47 -2.10 19.54
CA ALA A 105 -2.62 -3.52 19.32
C ALA A 105 -1.25 -4.14 18.98
N VAL A 106 -0.96 -5.30 19.56
CA VAL A 106 0.21 -6.12 19.23
C VAL A 106 -0.27 -7.18 18.26
N VAL A 107 0.29 -7.20 17.05
CA VAL A 107 -0.19 -8.01 15.95
C VAL A 107 0.93 -8.75 15.26
N GLU A 108 0.78 -10.05 15.05
CA GLU A 108 1.73 -10.85 14.29
C GLU A 108 1.67 -10.53 12.80
N ALA A 109 2.80 -10.70 12.11
CA ALA A 109 3.01 -10.26 10.74
C ALA A 109 2.04 -10.85 9.71
N GLY A 110 1.46 -12.03 9.96
CA GLY A 110 0.50 -12.70 9.08
C GLY A 110 -0.96 -12.28 9.31
N VAL A 111 -1.24 -11.41 10.27
CA VAL A 111 -2.58 -10.85 10.49
C VAL A 111 -2.99 -10.02 9.28
N VAL A 112 -4.14 -10.32 8.70
CA VAL A 112 -4.72 -9.49 7.63
C VAL A 112 -5.11 -8.12 8.20
N ASN A 113 -4.77 -7.04 7.51
CA ASN A 113 -4.98 -5.68 7.99
C ASN A 113 -6.40 -5.45 8.56
N ASP A 114 -7.42 -5.78 7.80
CA ASP A 114 -8.84 -5.61 8.20
C ASP A 114 -9.24 -6.44 9.44
N TRP A 115 -8.52 -7.54 9.74
CA TRP A 115 -8.81 -8.35 10.94
C TRP A 115 -8.53 -7.61 12.24
N ILE A 116 -7.62 -6.63 12.24
CA ILE A 116 -7.38 -5.80 13.43
C ILE A 116 -8.68 -5.09 13.80
N ASN A 117 -9.32 -4.43 12.82
CA ASN A 117 -10.59 -3.73 13.03
C ASN A 117 -11.71 -4.70 13.42
N GLN A 118 -11.75 -5.89 12.82
CA GLN A 118 -12.72 -6.93 13.22
C GLN A 118 -12.48 -7.42 14.67
N HIS A 119 -11.23 -7.53 15.12
CA HIS A 119 -10.93 -7.88 16.52
C HIS A 119 -11.33 -6.76 17.49
N LEU A 120 -11.08 -5.51 17.13
CA LEU A 120 -11.50 -4.35 17.92
C LEU A 120 -13.02 -4.28 18.08
N GLN A 121 -13.77 -4.58 17.02
CA GLN A 121 -15.24 -4.62 17.05
C GLN A 121 -15.78 -5.79 17.88
N LYS A 122 -15.17 -7.00 17.75
CA LYS A 122 -15.61 -8.22 18.48
C LYS A 122 -15.27 -8.19 19.97
N ALA A 123 -14.24 -7.49 20.36
CA ALA A 123 -13.80 -7.40 21.75
C ALA A 123 -14.86 -6.75 22.66
N GLY A 124 -16.04 -6.40 22.10
CA GLY A 124 -17.23 -6.03 22.86
C GLY A 124 -16.99 -4.86 23.82
N TYR A 125 -16.14 -3.96 23.44
CA TYR A 125 -15.85 -2.78 24.24
C TYR A 125 -17.04 -1.84 24.25
N GLN A 126 -18.14 -2.37 24.78
CA GLN A 126 -19.22 -1.60 25.39
C GLN A 126 -18.72 -1.10 26.75
N TYR A 127 -17.82 -0.15 26.75
CA TYR A 127 -17.73 0.74 27.89
C TYR A 127 -18.77 1.85 27.72
N PRO A 128 -19.29 2.44 28.80
CA PRO A 128 -20.55 3.20 28.79
C PRO A 128 -20.50 4.52 28.02
N ILE A 129 -19.54 4.74 27.19
CA ILE A 129 -19.45 5.82 26.22
C ILE A 129 -18.99 5.17 24.92
N ASP A 130 -19.78 5.30 23.86
CA ASP A 130 -19.71 4.76 22.51
C ASP A 130 -18.39 5.03 21.73
N LEU A 131 -17.23 4.76 22.34
CA LEU A 131 -15.93 4.90 21.69
C LEU A 131 -15.51 3.55 21.07
N ALA A 132 -15.79 3.35 19.79
CA ALA A 132 -15.14 2.33 19.00
C ALA A 132 -13.69 2.74 18.70
N TYR A 133 -12.77 1.76 18.61
CA TYR A 133 -11.40 2.00 18.17
C TYR A 133 -11.17 1.41 16.79
N GLN A 134 -10.25 1.99 16.04
CA GLN A 134 -9.84 1.49 14.72
C GLN A 134 -8.32 1.54 14.56
N TYR A 135 -7.79 0.63 13.75
CA TYR A 135 -6.50 0.77 13.09
C TYR A 135 -6.71 1.59 11.83
N ALA A 136 -6.05 2.74 11.72
CA ALA A 136 -6.40 3.75 10.72
C ALA A 136 -5.73 3.57 9.34
N ALA A 137 -4.63 2.81 9.25
CA ALA A 137 -4.01 2.51 7.95
C ALA A 137 -4.90 1.53 7.16
N ASP A 138 -5.41 1.96 6.00
CA ASP A 138 -6.41 1.26 5.22
C ASP A 138 -6.00 1.08 3.73
N PRO A 139 -4.89 0.38 3.45
CA PRO A 139 -4.46 0.14 2.07
C PRO A 139 -5.58 -0.48 1.23
N GLY A 140 -5.59 -0.22 -0.07
CA GLY A 140 -6.58 -0.78 -1.00
C GLY A 140 -6.69 -2.31 -0.92
N SER A 141 -5.61 -2.98 -0.52
CA SER A 141 -5.50 -4.42 -0.30
C SER A 141 -5.87 -4.87 1.14
N GLN A 142 -6.38 -4.02 2.03
CA GLN A 142 -6.58 -4.28 3.47
C GLN A 142 -7.30 -5.59 3.81
N ARG A 143 -8.19 -6.07 2.94
CA ARG A 143 -8.92 -7.33 3.12
C ARG A 143 -8.10 -8.59 2.88
N VAL A 144 -6.89 -8.43 2.32
CA VAL A 144 -6.00 -9.54 1.92
C VAL A 144 -4.57 -9.32 2.42
N SER A 145 -4.05 -8.09 2.35
CA SER A 145 -2.67 -7.78 2.76
C SER A 145 -2.44 -8.02 4.25
N THR A 146 -1.25 -8.50 4.58
CA THR A 146 -0.85 -8.76 5.97
C THR A 146 -0.08 -7.60 6.57
N ILE A 147 -0.13 -7.46 7.89
CA ILE A 147 0.55 -6.37 8.61
C ILE A 147 2.05 -6.37 8.35
N GLY A 148 2.70 -7.54 8.32
CA GLY A 148 4.13 -7.61 7.98
C GLY A 148 4.43 -7.07 6.58
N GLY A 149 3.55 -7.34 5.61
CA GLY A 149 3.64 -6.76 4.27
C GLY A 149 3.41 -5.25 4.25
N ASN A 150 2.39 -4.78 5.00
CA ASN A 150 2.11 -3.34 5.10
C ASN A 150 3.27 -2.57 5.73
N VAL A 151 3.90 -3.11 6.78
CA VAL A 151 5.11 -2.53 7.39
C VAL A 151 6.26 -2.53 6.38
N ALA A 152 6.50 -3.66 5.70
CA ALA A 152 7.60 -3.79 4.76
C ALA A 152 7.52 -2.79 3.59
N HIS A 153 6.32 -2.53 3.07
CA HIS A 153 6.10 -1.55 2.00
C HIS A 153 5.79 -0.13 2.49
N ASN A 154 5.61 0.05 3.80
CA ASN A 154 5.08 1.30 4.38
C ASN A 154 3.75 1.69 3.70
N SER A 155 2.83 0.73 3.57
CA SER A 155 1.61 0.87 2.79
C SER A 155 0.77 2.06 3.22
N GLY A 156 0.22 2.76 2.25
CA GLY A 156 -0.73 3.85 2.41
C GLY A 156 -2.17 3.41 2.19
N GLY A 157 -3.06 4.36 1.86
CA GLY A 157 -4.48 4.12 1.58
C GLY A 157 -5.30 5.40 1.62
N ILE A 158 -6.61 5.25 1.54
CA ILE A 158 -7.59 6.33 1.42
C ILE A 158 -7.50 7.35 2.57
N LYS A 159 -7.18 6.89 3.79
CA LYS A 159 -7.13 7.73 5.00
C LYS A 159 -5.76 8.38 5.26
N CYS A 160 -4.78 8.18 4.37
CA CYS A 160 -3.41 8.68 4.57
C CYS A 160 -3.34 10.19 4.73
N PHE A 161 -4.23 10.94 4.10
CA PHE A 161 -4.24 12.39 4.21
C PHE A 161 -4.35 12.87 5.67
N LYS A 162 -5.17 12.21 6.49
CA LYS A 162 -5.34 12.55 7.93
C LYS A 162 -4.44 11.75 8.85
N TYR A 163 -4.36 10.44 8.64
CA TYR A 163 -3.72 9.52 9.59
C TYR A 163 -2.29 9.15 9.22
N GLY A 164 -1.85 9.46 8.01
CA GLY A 164 -0.55 9.02 7.50
C GLY A 164 -0.55 7.57 7.02
N VAL A 165 0.62 7.12 6.61
CA VAL A 165 0.89 5.76 6.15
C VAL A 165 1.20 4.81 7.32
N THR A 166 1.53 3.56 7.03
CA THR A 166 1.75 2.52 8.05
C THR A 166 2.78 2.94 9.11
N VAL A 167 3.92 3.55 8.75
CA VAL A 167 4.96 3.96 9.71
C VAL A 167 4.42 4.94 10.77
N ASN A 168 3.46 5.78 10.42
CA ASN A 168 2.85 6.73 11.36
C ASN A 168 1.97 6.04 12.42
N GLN A 169 1.61 4.78 12.19
CA GLN A 169 0.85 3.96 13.12
C GLN A 169 1.72 3.02 13.94
N LEU A 170 3.02 2.92 13.65
CA LEU A 170 3.92 2.01 14.36
C LEU A 170 4.42 2.62 15.67
N ARG A 171 4.44 1.80 16.72
CA ARG A 171 5.08 2.07 18.02
C ARG A 171 6.29 1.17 18.23
N GLY A 172 6.27 -0.04 17.66
CA GLY A 172 7.36 -0.99 17.79
C GLY A 172 7.23 -2.14 16.82
N LEU A 173 8.32 -2.88 16.68
CA LEU A 173 8.42 -4.07 15.85
C LEU A 173 9.18 -5.17 16.59
N THR A 174 8.74 -6.42 16.44
CA THR A 174 9.59 -7.59 16.63
C THR A 174 10.04 -8.05 15.25
N VAL A 175 11.34 -8.09 15.03
CA VAL A 175 11.94 -8.44 13.73
C VAL A 175 12.95 -9.55 13.86
N VAL A 176 13.19 -10.26 12.76
CA VAL A 176 14.29 -11.20 12.64
C VAL A 176 15.32 -10.66 11.67
N THR A 177 16.55 -10.53 12.14
CA THR A 177 17.72 -10.10 11.34
C THR A 177 18.69 -11.26 11.15
N PRO A 178 19.48 -11.28 10.07
CA PRO A 178 20.58 -12.24 9.94
C PRO A 178 21.58 -12.15 11.12
N PRO A 179 22.17 -13.28 11.54
CA PRO A 179 21.96 -14.62 10.98
C PRO A 179 20.76 -15.40 11.57
N GLY A 180 19.77 -14.76 12.17
CA GLY A 180 18.62 -15.39 12.82
C GLY A 180 18.37 -14.83 14.23
N GLU A 181 18.66 -13.56 14.45
CA GLU A 181 18.44 -12.90 15.74
C GLU A 181 17.06 -12.23 15.82
N VAL A 182 16.32 -12.55 16.87
CA VAL A 182 15.07 -11.83 17.20
C VAL A 182 15.42 -10.53 17.92
N ARG A 183 14.97 -9.41 17.35
CA ARG A 183 15.19 -8.07 17.91
C ARG A 183 13.87 -7.36 18.15
N ARG A 184 13.78 -6.63 19.25
CA ARG A 184 12.65 -5.74 19.56
C ARG A 184 13.07 -4.29 19.37
N LEU A 185 12.33 -3.57 18.53
CA LEU A 185 12.55 -2.18 18.19
C LEU A 185 11.32 -1.40 18.69
N GLY A 186 11.49 -0.37 19.50
CA GLY A 186 10.38 0.34 20.11
C GLY A 186 9.54 -0.53 21.06
N GLY A 187 8.24 -0.30 21.16
CA GLY A 187 7.30 -1.06 22.01
C GLY A 187 5.98 -0.30 22.26
N LYS A 188 5.36 -0.50 23.44
CA LYS A 188 4.06 0.11 23.76
C LYS A 188 4.16 1.57 24.22
N ALA A 189 5.31 2.04 24.68
CA ALA A 189 5.51 3.44 25.11
C ALA A 189 5.38 4.40 23.93
N PHE A 190 5.06 5.65 24.22
CA PHE A 190 4.80 6.66 23.19
C PHE A 190 6.06 7.01 22.39
N GLU A 191 7.21 7.11 23.07
CA GLU A 191 8.49 7.44 22.46
C GLU A 191 9.62 6.55 23.00
N TYR A 192 10.65 6.33 22.18
CA TYR A 192 11.87 5.62 22.54
C TYR A 192 13.07 6.45 22.13
N PRO A 193 14.06 6.64 23.04
CA PRO A 193 15.26 7.41 22.72
C PRO A 193 16.19 6.64 21.78
N GLY A 194 17.03 7.37 21.04
CA GLY A 194 18.02 6.84 20.11
C GLY A 194 17.60 7.00 18.65
N TYR A 195 18.22 6.23 17.78
CA TYR A 195 17.87 6.25 16.36
C TYR A 195 16.51 5.55 16.12
N ASP A 196 15.73 6.08 15.18
CA ASP A 196 14.45 5.48 14.78
C ASP A 196 14.68 4.21 13.95
N LEU A 197 14.88 3.09 14.64
CA LEU A 197 15.04 1.78 13.99
C LEU A 197 13.70 1.23 13.49
N VAL A 198 12.57 1.66 14.05
CA VAL A 198 11.23 1.29 13.55
C VAL A 198 11.01 1.91 12.18
N GLY A 199 11.24 3.21 12.04
CA GLY A 199 11.15 3.91 10.77
C GLY A 199 12.17 3.42 9.74
N LEU A 200 13.36 2.96 10.16
CA LEU A 200 14.36 2.39 9.27
C LEU A 200 13.92 1.04 8.66
N VAL A 201 13.24 0.20 9.44
CA VAL A 201 12.72 -1.11 8.96
C VAL A 201 11.43 -0.95 8.18
N ALA A 202 10.56 -0.01 8.56
CA ALA A 202 9.33 0.29 7.82
C ALA A 202 9.68 0.80 6.40
N GLY A 203 9.09 0.19 5.37
CA GLY A 203 9.40 0.52 3.98
C GLY A 203 10.71 -0.07 3.43
N SER A 204 11.40 -0.91 4.22
CA SER A 204 12.63 -1.58 3.75
C SER A 204 12.37 -2.79 2.84
N GLU A 205 11.12 -3.15 2.61
CA GLU A 205 10.68 -4.26 1.73
C GLU A 205 11.35 -5.61 2.05
N GLY A 206 11.62 -5.84 3.35
CA GLY A 206 12.27 -7.06 3.82
C GLY A 206 13.74 -7.18 3.43
N THR A 207 14.39 -6.08 3.04
CA THR A 207 15.82 -6.07 2.71
C THR A 207 16.71 -5.87 3.93
N LEU A 208 16.19 -5.31 5.02
CA LEU A 208 16.92 -5.11 6.28
C LEU A 208 16.57 -6.15 7.34
N ALA A 209 15.29 -6.51 7.46
CA ALA A 209 14.80 -7.45 8.45
C ALA A 209 13.48 -8.08 7.99
N LEU A 210 13.12 -9.23 8.59
CA LEU A 210 11.80 -9.82 8.46
C LEU A 210 10.94 -9.38 9.64
N VAL A 211 9.77 -8.83 9.38
CA VAL A 211 8.81 -8.46 10.43
C VAL A 211 8.11 -9.72 10.94
N ALA A 212 8.18 -9.95 12.25
CA ALA A 212 7.47 -11.04 12.93
C ALA A 212 6.22 -10.53 13.67
N GLU A 213 6.28 -9.33 14.25
CA GLU A 213 5.20 -8.72 15.01
C GLU A 213 5.31 -7.20 14.95
N ALA A 214 4.17 -6.51 14.97
CA ALA A 214 4.10 -5.05 15.04
C ALA A 214 3.26 -4.60 16.23
N VAL A 215 3.71 -3.55 16.90
CA VAL A 215 2.90 -2.78 17.86
C VAL A 215 2.33 -1.59 17.10
N VAL A 216 1.03 -1.64 16.82
CA VAL A 216 0.34 -0.61 16.05
C VAL A 216 -0.53 0.24 16.94
N ARG A 217 -0.56 1.54 16.67
CA ARG A 217 -1.48 2.48 17.29
C ARG A 217 -2.89 2.20 16.81
N ILE A 218 -3.84 2.26 17.74
CA ILE A 218 -5.27 2.32 17.45
C ILE A 218 -5.80 3.69 17.89
N VAL A 219 -6.82 4.18 17.18
CA VAL A 219 -7.40 5.50 17.41
C VAL A 219 -8.90 5.39 17.60
N PRO A 220 -9.53 6.28 18.39
CA PRO A 220 -10.98 6.33 18.48
C PRO A 220 -11.64 6.53 17.12
N VAL A 221 -12.77 5.87 16.90
CA VAL A 221 -13.63 6.12 15.74
C VAL A 221 -14.54 7.31 16.06
N TYR A 222 -14.59 8.29 15.18
CA TYR A 222 -15.50 9.40 15.34
C TYR A 222 -16.96 8.96 15.12
N GLU A 223 -17.88 9.59 15.86
CA GLU A 223 -19.30 9.24 15.86
C GLU A 223 -19.98 9.45 14.51
N HIS A 224 -19.49 10.44 13.75
CA HIS A 224 -20.13 10.87 12.51
C HIS A 224 -19.12 11.10 11.39
N THR A 225 -19.45 10.58 10.22
CA THR A 225 -18.75 10.84 8.98
C THR A 225 -19.72 11.41 7.95
N VAL A 226 -19.25 12.34 7.14
CA VAL A 226 -20.02 12.95 6.03
C VAL A 226 -19.19 12.84 4.77
N THR A 227 -19.82 12.35 3.70
CA THR A 227 -19.19 12.25 2.38
C THR A 227 -19.62 13.45 1.53
N ILE A 228 -18.67 14.05 0.82
CA ILE A 228 -18.91 15.10 -0.17
C ILE A 228 -18.54 14.53 -1.54
N LEU A 229 -19.45 14.62 -2.50
CA LEU A 229 -19.23 14.31 -3.91
C LEU A 229 -19.25 15.60 -4.71
N ALA A 230 -18.17 15.84 -5.48
CA ALA A 230 -18.11 17.01 -6.36
C ALA A 230 -17.68 16.58 -7.77
N SER A 231 -18.31 17.14 -8.80
CA SER A 231 -17.99 16.86 -10.18
C SER A 231 -17.39 18.05 -10.91
N PHE A 232 -16.56 17.77 -11.92
CA PHE A 232 -15.80 18.77 -12.67
C PHE A 232 -15.75 18.42 -14.17
N ARG A 233 -15.92 19.42 -15.01
CA ARG A 233 -15.72 19.30 -16.48
C ARG A 233 -14.26 19.40 -16.92
N SER A 234 -13.32 19.53 -15.97
CA SER A 234 -11.89 19.62 -16.26
C SER A 234 -11.07 18.99 -15.13
N LEU A 235 -10.15 18.07 -15.47
CA LEU A 235 -9.18 17.49 -14.54
C LEU A 235 -8.34 18.56 -13.85
N SER A 236 -7.89 19.57 -14.58
CA SER A 236 -7.06 20.64 -14.02
C SER A 236 -7.86 21.51 -13.03
N THR A 237 -9.17 21.68 -13.24
CA THR A 237 -10.04 22.38 -12.27
C THR A 237 -10.23 21.55 -11.01
N ALA A 238 -10.47 20.25 -11.13
CA ALA A 238 -10.53 19.33 -9.99
C ALA A 238 -9.23 19.36 -9.16
N ALA A 239 -8.08 19.29 -9.82
CA ALA A 239 -6.77 19.36 -9.17
C ALA A 239 -6.53 20.69 -8.42
N ARG A 240 -6.96 21.82 -8.97
CA ARG A 240 -6.90 23.12 -8.27
C ARG A 240 -7.84 23.17 -7.08
N ALA A 241 -9.04 22.58 -7.19
CA ALA A 241 -9.98 22.48 -6.08
C ALA A 241 -9.41 21.68 -4.90
N VAL A 242 -8.68 20.58 -5.15
CA VAL A 242 -7.92 19.84 -4.12
C VAL A 242 -6.96 20.77 -3.40
N SER A 243 -6.13 21.50 -4.13
CA SER A 243 -5.17 22.45 -3.54
C SER A 243 -5.86 23.55 -2.71
N LEU A 244 -7.02 24.03 -3.17
CA LEU A 244 -7.81 25.03 -2.44
C LEU A 244 -8.35 24.49 -1.11
N VAL A 245 -8.89 23.26 -1.09
CA VAL A 245 -9.39 22.62 0.13
C VAL A 245 -8.23 22.45 1.12
N VAL A 246 -7.11 21.89 0.68
CA VAL A 246 -5.94 21.66 1.55
C VAL A 246 -5.39 22.98 2.11
N SER A 247 -5.21 24.00 1.27
CA SER A 247 -4.65 25.30 1.71
C SER A 247 -5.58 26.10 2.62
N SER A 248 -6.85 25.74 2.71
CA SER A 248 -7.82 26.38 3.61
C SER A 248 -7.69 25.95 5.07
N GLY A 249 -6.84 24.94 5.37
CA GLY A 249 -6.73 24.32 6.68
C GLY A 249 -7.85 23.33 6.99
N ALA A 250 -8.66 22.93 6.00
CA ALA A 250 -9.59 21.81 6.15
C ALA A 250 -8.81 20.48 6.28
N MET A 251 -9.30 19.60 7.14
CA MET A 251 -8.65 18.30 7.43
C MET A 251 -9.60 17.13 7.12
N PRO A 252 -9.92 16.90 5.85
CA PRO A 252 -10.68 15.71 5.49
C PRO A 252 -9.93 14.42 5.85
N VAL A 253 -10.68 13.37 6.09
CA VAL A 253 -10.11 12.02 6.33
C VAL A 253 -9.55 11.45 5.05
N ALA A 254 -10.31 11.62 3.96
CA ALA A 254 -10.00 11.12 2.63
C ALA A 254 -10.34 12.16 1.57
N MET A 255 -9.56 12.20 0.51
CA MET A 255 -9.82 13.01 -0.67
C MET A 255 -9.33 12.27 -1.92
N GLU A 256 -10.28 11.74 -2.68
CA GLU A 256 -10.05 10.82 -3.79
C GLU A 256 -10.52 11.44 -5.11
N LEU A 257 -9.73 11.25 -6.16
CA LEU A 257 -10.14 11.64 -7.50
C LEU A 257 -10.37 10.40 -8.38
N ILE A 258 -11.46 10.42 -9.13
CA ILE A 258 -11.81 9.43 -10.15
C ILE A 258 -12.03 10.18 -11.47
N ASP A 259 -11.29 9.85 -12.53
CA ASP A 259 -11.47 10.46 -13.83
C ASP A 259 -12.59 9.81 -14.65
N ARG A 260 -12.92 10.42 -15.80
CA ARG A 260 -14.00 9.97 -16.68
C ARG A 260 -13.91 8.51 -17.07
N LEU A 261 -12.71 8.02 -17.44
CA LEU A 261 -12.54 6.64 -17.90
C LEU A 261 -12.75 5.65 -16.74
N ALA A 262 -12.30 6.01 -15.55
CA ALA A 262 -12.52 5.22 -14.35
C ALA A 262 -13.99 5.24 -13.89
N ILE A 263 -14.68 6.39 -14.03
CA ILE A 263 -16.14 6.49 -13.79
C ILE A 263 -16.89 5.56 -14.75
N GLU A 264 -16.53 5.58 -16.04
CA GLU A 264 -17.12 4.69 -17.06
C GLU A 264 -16.94 3.23 -16.69
N ALA A 265 -15.74 2.84 -16.26
CA ALA A 265 -15.44 1.48 -15.84
C ALA A 265 -16.30 1.04 -14.64
N VAL A 266 -16.34 1.83 -13.59
CA VAL A 266 -17.09 1.52 -12.36
C VAL A 266 -18.60 1.45 -12.62
N GLU A 267 -19.13 2.43 -13.34
CA GLU A 267 -20.57 2.53 -13.65
C GLU A 267 -21.05 1.51 -14.69
N SER A 268 -20.13 0.77 -15.32
CA SER A 268 -20.41 -0.35 -16.21
C SER A 268 -20.44 -1.71 -15.49
N GLY A 269 -20.09 -1.74 -14.20
CA GLY A 269 -19.94 -2.93 -13.38
C GLY A 269 -20.96 -3.05 -12.24
N PRO A 270 -20.83 -4.09 -11.41
CA PRO A 270 -21.75 -4.37 -10.30
C PRO A 270 -21.67 -3.37 -9.15
N TYR A 271 -20.65 -2.53 -9.14
CA TYR A 271 -20.43 -1.50 -8.11
C TYR A 271 -20.90 -0.11 -8.55
N ALA A 272 -21.71 -0.02 -9.60
CA ALA A 272 -22.28 1.25 -10.06
C ALA A 272 -22.98 2.00 -8.91
N ALA A 273 -22.54 3.23 -8.68
CA ALA A 273 -23.01 4.06 -7.57
C ALA A 273 -23.90 5.23 -8.03
N GLY A 274 -24.05 5.43 -9.34
CA GLY A 274 -24.74 6.57 -9.92
C GLY A 274 -23.83 7.79 -10.06
N LEU A 275 -22.51 7.58 -10.20
CA LEU A 275 -21.57 8.66 -10.46
C LEU A 275 -21.89 9.34 -11.80
N PRO A 276 -21.76 10.68 -11.92
CA PRO A 276 -22.05 11.39 -13.17
C PRO A 276 -21.06 10.97 -14.26
N ARG A 277 -21.59 10.62 -15.46
CA ARG A 277 -20.78 10.12 -16.61
C ARG A 277 -20.41 11.21 -17.62
N ASP A 278 -21.02 12.37 -17.54
CA ASP A 278 -20.86 13.52 -18.44
C ASP A 278 -19.83 14.54 -17.93
N VAL A 279 -18.93 14.11 -17.05
CA VAL A 279 -17.91 14.93 -16.40
C VAL A 279 -16.51 14.38 -16.67
N GLU A 280 -15.47 15.19 -16.48
CA GLU A 280 -14.07 14.74 -16.62
C GLU A 280 -13.49 14.17 -15.32
N ALA A 281 -14.02 14.57 -14.16
CA ALA A 281 -13.61 14.03 -12.86
C ALA A 281 -14.69 14.16 -11.80
N VAL A 282 -14.60 13.28 -10.80
CA VAL A 282 -15.29 13.35 -9.52
C VAL A 282 -14.27 13.39 -8.40
N LEU A 283 -14.45 14.27 -7.44
CA LEU A 283 -13.79 14.24 -6.13
C LEU A 283 -14.75 13.66 -5.10
N LEU A 284 -14.27 12.66 -4.37
CA LEU A 284 -14.90 12.08 -3.19
C LEU A 284 -14.11 12.52 -1.97
N ILE A 285 -14.78 13.19 -1.03
CA ILE A 285 -14.14 13.69 0.19
C ILE A 285 -14.92 13.17 1.39
N GLU A 286 -14.21 12.71 2.41
CA GLU A 286 -14.81 12.32 3.68
C GLU A 286 -14.29 13.20 4.80
N VAL A 287 -15.20 13.70 5.62
CA VAL A 287 -14.90 14.39 6.88
C VAL A 287 -15.51 13.65 8.05
N GLU A 288 -14.89 13.74 9.23
CA GLU A 288 -15.34 13.06 10.44
C GLU A 288 -15.23 13.97 11.66
N GLY A 289 -16.03 13.68 12.69
CA GLY A 289 -16.03 14.45 13.93
C GLY A 289 -17.26 14.15 14.79
N SER A 290 -17.56 15.06 15.74
CA SER A 290 -18.87 15.10 16.36
C SER A 290 -19.95 15.44 15.31
N PRO A 291 -21.21 15.01 15.50
CA PRO A 291 -22.25 15.25 14.50
C PRO A 291 -22.38 16.71 14.02
N PRO A 292 -22.38 17.74 14.88
CA PRO A 292 -22.40 19.13 14.41
C PRO A 292 -21.08 19.55 13.75
N GLY A 293 -19.93 19.10 14.27
CA GLY A 293 -18.62 19.46 13.72
C GLY A 293 -18.37 18.89 12.33
N ALA A 294 -18.72 17.62 12.11
CA ALA A 294 -18.57 16.98 10.80
C ALA A 294 -19.46 17.64 9.74
N ARG A 295 -20.72 18.01 10.08
CA ARG A 295 -21.60 18.75 9.17
C ARG A 295 -21.05 20.11 8.82
N GLN A 296 -20.62 20.89 9.81
CA GLN A 296 -20.04 22.22 9.58
C GLN A 296 -18.78 22.14 8.68
N GLU A 297 -17.92 21.16 8.90
CA GLU A 297 -16.74 20.99 8.06
C GLU A 297 -17.11 20.52 6.64
N ALA A 298 -18.11 19.65 6.50
CA ALA A 298 -18.62 19.24 5.18
C ALA A 298 -19.18 20.42 4.40
N GLU A 299 -19.97 21.28 5.02
CA GLU A 299 -20.49 22.49 4.40
C GLU A 299 -19.38 23.45 3.98
N ARG A 300 -18.36 23.63 4.84
CA ARG A 300 -17.18 24.44 4.54
C ARG A 300 -16.42 23.89 3.32
N VAL A 301 -16.16 22.60 3.28
CA VAL A 301 -15.50 21.93 2.14
C VAL A 301 -16.35 22.05 0.88
N ALA A 302 -17.66 21.84 0.96
CA ALA A 302 -18.57 21.99 -0.17
C ALA A 302 -18.55 23.41 -0.77
N GLN A 303 -18.50 24.45 0.07
CA GLN A 303 -18.34 25.84 -0.38
C GLN A 303 -17.00 26.09 -1.06
N LEU A 304 -15.91 25.50 -0.54
CA LEU A 304 -14.57 25.58 -1.15
C LEU A 304 -14.57 24.94 -2.53
N LEU A 305 -15.18 23.77 -2.69
CA LEU A 305 -15.28 23.07 -3.98
C LEU A 305 -16.08 23.88 -5.01
N LYS A 306 -17.21 24.47 -4.61
CA LYS A 306 -17.99 25.39 -5.48
C LYS A 306 -17.14 26.58 -5.93
N ARG A 307 -16.42 27.23 -5.02
CA ARG A 307 -15.48 28.32 -5.35
C ARG A 307 -14.33 27.84 -6.22
N GLY A 308 -13.89 26.57 -6.05
CA GLY A 308 -12.87 25.91 -6.85
C GLY A 308 -13.32 25.50 -8.26
N GLY A 309 -14.59 25.78 -8.63
CA GLY A 309 -15.13 25.51 -9.96
C GLY A 309 -15.75 24.14 -10.14
N ALA A 310 -16.27 23.53 -9.07
CA ALA A 310 -17.10 22.34 -9.18
C ALA A 310 -18.43 22.67 -9.86
N ASP A 311 -18.82 21.87 -10.84
CA ASP A 311 -20.11 22.02 -11.56
C ASP A 311 -21.29 21.56 -10.69
N PHE A 312 -21.05 20.56 -9.85
CA PHE A 312 -22.02 20.01 -8.91
C PHE A 312 -21.31 19.62 -7.61
N VAL A 313 -21.98 19.86 -6.47
CA VAL A 313 -21.49 19.44 -5.14
C VAL A 313 -22.68 18.93 -4.33
N GLU A 314 -22.57 17.70 -3.84
CA GLU A 314 -23.54 17.03 -2.98
C GLU A 314 -22.90 16.66 -1.64
N VAL A 315 -23.59 16.95 -0.54
CA VAL A 315 -23.23 16.49 0.79
C VAL A 315 -24.10 15.29 1.12
N VAL A 316 -23.47 14.12 1.27
CA VAL A 316 -24.14 12.84 1.45
C VAL A 316 -24.03 12.41 2.92
N GLU A 317 -25.12 12.58 3.68
CA GLU A 317 -25.21 12.15 5.09
C GLU A 317 -25.78 10.72 5.23
N ASP A 318 -26.50 10.23 4.21
CA ASP A 318 -27.02 8.87 4.24
C ASP A 318 -25.88 7.85 4.17
N ARG A 319 -25.73 7.06 5.23
CA ARG A 319 -24.64 6.07 5.36
C ARG A 319 -24.65 5.01 4.26
N LYS A 320 -25.82 4.62 3.76
CA LYS A 320 -25.91 3.60 2.71
C LYS A 320 -25.49 4.17 1.36
N ALA A 321 -25.91 5.38 1.04
CA ALA A 321 -25.48 6.09 -0.16
C ALA A 321 -23.97 6.34 -0.13
N ALA A 322 -23.44 6.86 0.97
CA ALA A 322 -21.99 7.05 1.17
C ALA A 322 -21.21 5.72 1.00
N ALA A 323 -21.65 4.64 1.67
CA ALA A 323 -21.00 3.33 1.56
C ALA A 323 -20.97 2.80 0.12
N LYS A 324 -22.03 3.04 -0.67
CA LYS A 324 -22.11 2.68 -2.08
C LYS A 324 -21.09 3.46 -2.92
N ILE A 325 -20.97 4.75 -2.72
CA ILE A 325 -19.99 5.62 -3.39
C ILE A 325 -18.56 5.18 -3.06
N TRP A 326 -18.25 4.96 -1.78
CA TRP A 326 -16.93 4.48 -1.38
C TRP A 326 -16.61 3.04 -1.85
N ALA A 327 -17.62 2.18 -1.97
CA ALA A 327 -17.45 0.85 -2.58
C ALA A 327 -17.06 0.98 -4.06
N ALA A 328 -17.71 1.88 -4.81
CA ALA A 328 -17.37 2.19 -6.19
C ALA A 328 -15.89 2.62 -6.32
N ARG A 329 -15.42 3.55 -5.46
CA ARG A 329 -14.02 4.00 -5.44
C ARG A 329 -13.06 2.84 -5.15
N ARG A 330 -13.33 2.02 -4.12
CA ARG A 330 -12.46 0.89 -3.76
C ARG A 330 -12.38 -0.18 -4.84
N GLN A 331 -13.42 -0.35 -5.64
CA GLN A 331 -13.48 -1.35 -6.71
C GLN A 331 -13.03 -0.82 -8.08
N ALA A 332 -12.62 0.44 -8.16
CA ALA A 332 -12.28 1.09 -9.42
C ALA A 332 -11.15 0.37 -10.19
N PHE A 333 -10.11 -0.12 -9.49
CA PHE A 333 -9.03 -0.89 -10.14
C PHE A 333 -9.55 -2.19 -10.76
N GLY A 334 -10.36 -2.95 -10.02
CA GLY A 334 -10.98 -4.17 -10.53
C GLY A 334 -11.96 -3.90 -11.68
N ALA A 335 -12.62 -2.76 -11.67
CA ALA A 335 -13.56 -2.35 -12.70
C ALA A 335 -12.88 -2.00 -14.05
N MET A 336 -11.55 -1.77 -14.08
CA MET A 336 -10.84 -1.49 -15.33
C MET A 336 -11.04 -2.55 -16.39
N GLY A 337 -11.32 -3.79 -16.00
CA GLY A 337 -11.67 -4.87 -16.93
C GLY A 337 -12.85 -4.57 -17.86
N TYR A 338 -13.74 -3.64 -17.50
CA TYR A 338 -14.85 -3.19 -18.37
C TYR A 338 -14.42 -2.24 -19.48
N VAL A 339 -13.25 -1.61 -19.37
CA VAL A 339 -12.74 -0.63 -20.34
C VAL A 339 -11.44 -1.06 -21.00
N GLY A 340 -10.77 -2.08 -20.49
CA GLY A 340 -9.55 -2.65 -21.09
C GLY A 340 -9.19 -4.00 -20.47
N PRO A 341 -8.60 -4.95 -21.24
CA PRO A 341 -8.31 -6.29 -20.74
C PRO A 341 -7.17 -6.34 -19.72
N ASN A 342 -6.21 -5.42 -19.82
CA ASN A 342 -5.04 -5.35 -18.96
C ASN A 342 -4.70 -3.89 -18.62
N TYR A 343 -3.98 -3.68 -17.53
CA TYR A 343 -3.40 -2.38 -17.20
C TYR A 343 -2.08 -2.52 -16.44
N VAL A 344 -1.24 -1.51 -16.56
CA VAL A 344 -0.12 -1.24 -15.66
C VAL A 344 -0.55 -0.12 -14.72
N VAL A 345 -0.31 -0.26 -13.44
CA VAL A 345 -0.53 0.80 -12.46
C VAL A 345 0.81 1.34 -11.98
N GLU A 346 0.94 2.67 -12.00
CA GLU A 346 2.06 3.35 -11.38
C GLU A 346 1.62 4.05 -10.08
N ASP A 347 2.61 4.50 -9.29
CA ASP A 347 2.41 4.96 -7.92
C ASP A 347 3.39 6.08 -7.60
N GLY A 348 3.39 7.13 -8.41
CA GLY A 348 4.20 8.32 -8.18
C GLY A 348 3.52 9.28 -7.20
N THR A 349 4.30 9.90 -6.31
CA THR A 349 3.79 10.97 -5.45
C THR A 349 4.40 12.30 -5.86
N ILE A 350 3.59 13.36 -5.82
CA ILE A 350 3.99 14.69 -6.24
C ILE A 350 3.55 15.77 -5.23
N PRO A 351 4.23 16.91 -5.19
CA PRO A 351 3.68 18.08 -4.51
C PRO A 351 2.30 18.45 -5.10
N ARG A 352 1.29 18.58 -4.25
CA ARG A 352 -0.12 18.78 -4.65
C ARG A 352 -0.34 19.89 -5.67
N ARG A 353 0.46 20.97 -5.59
CA ARG A 353 0.41 22.08 -6.57
C ARG A 353 0.67 21.65 -8.02
N SER A 354 1.41 20.54 -8.19
CA SER A 354 1.79 20.00 -9.49
C SER A 354 0.78 18.97 -10.03
N LEU A 355 -0.32 18.71 -9.30
CA LEU A 355 -1.29 17.66 -9.62
C LEU A 355 -1.87 17.81 -11.03
N ALA A 356 -2.29 19.01 -11.42
CA ALA A 356 -2.85 19.27 -12.76
C ALA A 356 -1.82 18.93 -13.86
N THR A 357 -0.57 19.39 -13.69
CA THR A 357 0.52 19.13 -14.65
C THR A 357 0.84 17.65 -14.76
N ALA A 358 0.90 16.93 -13.65
CA ALA A 358 1.19 15.49 -13.66
C ALA A 358 0.09 14.69 -14.37
N LEU A 359 -1.18 15.02 -14.18
CA LEU A 359 -2.29 14.39 -14.89
C LEU A 359 -2.25 14.62 -16.40
N GLU A 360 -1.88 15.84 -16.84
CA GLU A 360 -1.67 16.16 -18.26
C GLU A 360 -0.51 15.36 -18.86
N ILE A 361 0.60 15.25 -18.14
CA ILE A 361 1.76 14.43 -18.55
C ILE A 361 1.37 12.97 -18.67
N ALA A 362 0.66 12.40 -17.69
CA ALA A 362 0.22 11.01 -17.72
C ALA A 362 -0.67 10.73 -18.95
N LYS A 363 -1.63 11.61 -19.21
CA LYS A 363 -2.49 11.53 -20.40
C LYS A 363 -1.70 11.60 -21.71
N ALA A 364 -0.73 12.51 -21.80
CA ALA A 364 0.12 12.69 -22.97
C ALA A 364 1.06 11.50 -23.19
N ALA A 365 1.68 10.95 -22.14
CA ALA A 365 2.58 9.80 -22.21
C ALA A 365 1.88 8.55 -22.76
N ALA A 366 0.66 8.26 -22.30
CA ALA A 366 -0.16 7.18 -22.83
C ALA A 366 -0.59 7.44 -24.28
N ALA A 367 -1.09 8.65 -24.59
CA ALA A 367 -1.59 9.02 -25.90
C ALA A 367 -0.52 8.94 -27.00
N ARG A 368 0.73 9.35 -26.71
CA ARG A 368 1.87 9.23 -27.66
C ARG A 368 2.15 7.78 -28.09
N ARG A 369 1.74 6.81 -27.26
CA ARG A 369 1.90 5.37 -27.53
C ARG A 369 0.63 4.70 -28.04
N GLY A 370 -0.42 5.50 -28.30
CA GLY A 370 -1.73 5.00 -28.73
C GLY A 370 -2.52 4.26 -27.63
N LEU A 371 -2.16 4.51 -26.37
CA LEU A 371 -2.78 3.90 -25.20
C LEU A 371 -3.71 4.88 -24.47
N ARG A 372 -4.58 4.36 -23.63
CA ARG A 372 -5.45 5.14 -22.73
C ARG A 372 -4.96 5.02 -21.30
N VAL A 373 -5.18 6.07 -20.52
CA VAL A 373 -4.90 6.06 -19.08
C VAL A 373 -6.16 6.46 -18.31
N ALA A 374 -6.47 5.73 -17.25
CA ALA A 374 -7.45 6.08 -16.25
C ALA A 374 -6.75 6.54 -14.98
N ASN A 375 -7.36 7.47 -14.24
CA ASN A 375 -6.79 7.99 -12.99
C ASN A 375 -7.77 7.77 -11.84
N VAL A 376 -7.30 7.03 -10.83
CA VAL A 376 -8.03 6.78 -9.57
C VAL A 376 -7.03 6.86 -8.43
N PHE A 377 -6.99 7.94 -7.68
CA PHE A 377 -5.86 8.19 -6.80
C PHE A 377 -6.21 9.04 -5.56
N HIS A 378 -5.27 9.05 -4.59
CA HIS A 378 -5.34 9.80 -3.34
C HIS A 378 -4.97 11.27 -3.60
N ALA A 379 -5.96 12.09 -3.95
CA ALA A 379 -5.72 13.49 -4.32
C ALA A 379 -5.24 14.33 -3.12
N GLY A 380 -5.62 13.95 -1.90
CA GLY A 380 -5.29 14.68 -0.67
C GLY A 380 -3.80 14.69 -0.33
N ASP A 381 -3.08 13.62 -0.60
CA ASP A 381 -1.64 13.49 -0.33
C ASP A 381 -0.77 13.59 -1.58
N GLY A 382 -1.38 13.59 -2.77
CA GLY A 382 -0.68 13.71 -4.05
C GLY A 382 -0.12 12.40 -4.58
N ASN A 383 -0.59 11.26 -4.06
CA ASN A 383 -0.20 9.94 -4.54
C ASN A 383 -1.05 9.53 -5.74
N LEU A 384 -0.42 9.49 -6.92
CA LEU A 384 -1.05 9.22 -8.21
C LEU A 384 -1.07 7.73 -8.52
N HIS A 385 -2.23 7.24 -9.01
CA HIS A 385 -2.34 5.89 -9.57
C HIS A 385 -2.86 5.94 -11.02
N PRO A 386 -2.03 6.31 -11.98
CA PRO A 386 -2.38 6.19 -13.38
C PRO A 386 -2.42 4.71 -13.79
N LEU A 387 -3.57 4.29 -14.35
CA LEU A 387 -3.80 2.95 -14.86
C LEU A 387 -3.71 2.98 -16.39
N ILE A 388 -2.60 2.55 -16.93
CA ILE A 388 -2.31 2.58 -18.36
C ILE A 388 -2.87 1.30 -18.98
N LEU A 389 -3.93 1.44 -19.77
CA LEU A 389 -4.64 0.31 -20.37
C LEU A 389 -3.91 -0.23 -21.59
N TYR A 390 -3.81 -1.56 -21.70
CA TYR A 390 -3.22 -2.25 -22.85
C TYR A 390 -3.91 -3.59 -23.11
N ASP A 391 -3.65 -4.22 -24.23
CA ASP A 391 -4.11 -5.57 -24.57
C ASP A 391 -2.90 -6.48 -24.78
N GLU A 392 -2.67 -7.42 -23.86
CA GLU A 392 -1.55 -8.38 -23.91
C GLU A 392 -1.54 -9.22 -25.21
N ARG A 393 -2.70 -9.36 -25.87
CA ARG A 393 -2.81 -10.08 -27.14
C ARG A 393 -2.26 -9.31 -28.34
N ARG A 394 -2.00 -8.01 -28.16
CA ARG A 394 -1.43 -7.14 -29.20
C ARG A 394 0.06 -6.98 -28.96
N PRO A 395 0.91 -7.49 -29.91
CA PRO A 395 2.35 -7.41 -29.74
C PRO A 395 2.85 -5.98 -29.48
N GLY A 396 3.67 -5.80 -28.46
CA GLY A 396 4.31 -4.55 -28.12
C GLY A 396 3.45 -3.56 -27.31
N GLU A 397 2.16 -3.82 -27.06
CA GLU A 397 1.34 -2.89 -26.24
C GLU A 397 1.76 -2.90 -24.78
N ARG A 398 2.14 -4.05 -24.23
CA ARG A 398 2.64 -4.15 -22.86
C ARG A 398 3.91 -3.34 -22.66
N GLU A 399 4.88 -3.48 -23.55
CA GLU A 399 6.14 -2.73 -23.52
C GLU A 399 5.87 -1.22 -23.58
N LYS A 400 4.97 -0.79 -24.46
CA LYS A 400 4.52 0.62 -24.55
C LYS A 400 3.88 1.10 -23.27
N ALA A 401 3.09 0.26 -22.58
CA ALA A 401 2.46 0.62 -21.30
C ALA A 401 3.51 0.78 -20.20
N LEU A 402 4.50 -0.12 -20.12
CA LEU A 402 5.61 -0.02 -19.18
C LEU A 402 6.48 1.23 -19.44
N GLU A 403 6.79 1.53 -20.69
CA GLU A 403 7.51 2.76 -21.07
C GLU A 403 6.73 4.03 -20.71
N ALA A 404 5.40 4.03 -20.90
CA ALA A 404 4.57 5.16 -20.49
C ALA A 404 4.57 5.33 -18.98
N GLY A 405 4.53 4.23 -18.23
CA GLY A 405 4.64 4.21 -16.77
C GLY A 405 5.97 4.79 -16.29
N GLU A 406 7.09 4.33 -16.86
CA GLU A 406 8.42 4.86 -16.52
C GLU A 406 8.51 6.37 -16.78
N GLU A 407 8.01 6.85 -17.93
CA GLU A 407 7.98 8.28 -18.26
C GLU A 407 7.14 9.10 -17.26
N ILE A 408 6.00 8.57 -16.82
CA ILE A 408 5.16 9.23 -15.81
C ILE A 408 5.91 9.36 -14.48
N LEU A 409 6.59 8.29 -14.05
CA LEU A 409 7.37 8.31 -12.81
C LEU A 409 8.59 9.25 -12.88
N GLU A 410 9.26 9.33 -14.03
CA GLU A 410 10.32 10.30 -14.26
C GLU A 410 9.79 11.74 -14.16
N ALA A 411 8.63 12.01 -14.73
CA ALA A 411 7.98 13.31 -14.61
C ALA A 411 7.59 13.63 -13.14
N CYS A 412 7.21 12.62 -12.35
CA CYS A 412 7.01 12.83 -10.91
C CYS A 412 8.28 13.32 -10.21
N LEU A 413 9.45 12.76 -10.55
CA LEU A 413 10.74 13.23 -10.01
C LEU A 413 11.05 14.68 -10.45
N GLU A 414 10.84 15.01 -11.71
CA GLU A 414 11.06 16.37 -12.24
C GLU A 414 10.15 17.41 -11.58
N LEU A 415 8.95 17.00 -11.17
CA LEU A 415 8.01 17.84 -10.41
C LEU A 415 8.35 17.94 -8.91
N GLY A 416 9.45 17.32 -8.46
CA GLY A 416 9.90 17.33 -7.07
C GLY A 416 9.19 16.30 -6.19
N GLY A 417 8.69 15.24 -6.80
CA GLY A 417 8.02 14.13 -6.15
C GLY A 417 8.89 12.86 -6.01
N THR A 418 8.23 11.70 -5.95
CA THR A 418 8.85 10.39 -5.75
C THR A 418 8.31 9.36 -6.73
N ILE A 419 9.03 8.24 -6.86
CA ILE A 419 8.64 7.11 -7.73
C ILE A 419 7.62 6.16 -7.10
N THR A 420 7.33 6.31 -5.82
CA THR A 420 6.37 5.49 -5.09
C THR A 420 5.83 6.24 -3.88
N GLY A 421 4.53 6.12 -3.64
CA GLY A 421 3.87 6.61 -2.44
C GLY A 421 3.60 5.48 -1.44
N GLU A 422 3.19 4.29 -1.94
CA GLU A 422 2.78 3.18 -1.09
C GLU A 422 3.13 1.77 -1.65
N HIS A 423 3.37 1.62 -2.97
CA HIS A 423 3.62 0.30 -3.57
C HIS A 423 5.04 -0.22 -3.32
N GLY A 424 5.99 0.67 -2.99
CA GLY A 424 7.40 0.36 -2.84
C GLY A 424 8.17 0.37 -4.16
N VAL A 425 9.48 0.25 -4.06
CA VAL A 425 10.45 0.19 -5.16
C VAL A 425 10.50 -1.21 -5.77
N GLY A 426 10.57 -2.22 -4.91
CA GLY A 426 10.66 -3.63 -5.26
C GLY A 426 11.79 -3.94 -6.23
N TYR A 427 11.49 -4.80 -7.18
CA TYR A 427 12.36 -5.13 -8.30
C TYR A 427 12.17 -4.15 -9.48
N MET A 428 10.93 -3.69 -9.68
CA MET A 428 10.54 -3.00 -10.91
C MET A 428 11.05 -1.57 -10.99
N LYS A 429 11.16 -0.85 -9.89
CA LYS A 429 11.48 0.59 -9.85
C LYS A 429 12.93 0.90 -9.45
N LYS A 430 13.82 -0.11 -9.33
CA LYS A 430 15.24 0.07 -8.95
C LYS A 430 15.97 1.10 -9.83
N ARG A 431 15.76 1.05 -11.15
CA ARG A 431 16.38 2.02 -12.08
C ARG A 431 15.99 3.46 -11.77
N LEU A 432 14.73 3.66 -11.39
CA LEU A 432 14.20 4.98 -11.05
C LEU A 432 14.68 5.45 -9.69
N LEU A 433 14.90 4.53 -8.73
CA LEU A 433 15.52 4.88 -7.45
C LEU A 433 16.92 5.49 -7.65
N ALA A 434 17.70 4.93 -8.57
CA ALA A 434 19.02 5.47 -8.93
C ALA A 434 18.96 6.84 -9.62
N LYS A 435 17.81 7.22 -10.21
CA LYS A 435 17.57 8.57 -10.71
C LYS A 435 17.10 9.54 -9.62
N MET A 436 16.46 9.03 -8.58
CA MET A 436 15.93 9.81 -7.47
C MET A 436 17.03 10.27 -6.50
N TYR A 437 18.03 9.44 -6.27
CA TYR A 437 19.10 9.67 -5.29
C TYR A 437 20.47 9.77 -5.95
N ARG A 438 21.36 10.60 -5.37
CA ARG A 438 22.76 10.67 -5.80
C ARG A 438 23.55 9.46 -5.27
N ASP A 439 24.72 9.24 -5.83
CA ASP A 439 25.59 8.11 -5.45
C ASP A 439 25.90 8.09 -3.94
N VAL A 440 26.00 9.26 -3.28
CA VAL A 440 26.29 9.34 -1.86
C VAL A 440 25.14 8.82 -0.98
N GLU A 441 23.90 9.12 -1.32
CA GLU A 441 22.72 8.58 -0.62
C GLU A 441 22.56 7.10 -0.89
N LEU A 442 22.74 6.64 -2.14
CA LEU A 442 22.70 5.23 -2.50
C LEU A 442 23.78 4.42 -1.79
N SER A 443 25.00 4.98 -1.68
CA SER A 443 26.10 4.36 -0.94
C SER A 443 25.79 4.26 0.56
N LEU A 444 25.13 5.27 1.15
CA LEU A 444 24.69 5.22 2.55
C LEU A 444 23.64 4.14 2.76
N MET A 445 22.62 4.06 1.90
CA MET A 445 21.60 3.00 1.95
C MET A 445 22.23 1.61 1.85
N LYS A 446 23.20 1.42 0.94
CA LYS A 446 23.95 0.17 0.82
C LYS A 446 24.72 -0.16 2.09
N SER A 447 25.41 0.82 2.69
CA SER A 447 26.13 0.61 3.94
C SER A 447 25.21 0.17 5.08
N ILE A 448 23.99 0.75 5.16
CA ILE A 448 22.97 0.32 6.11
C ILE A 448 22.55 -1.13 5.83
N LYS A 449 22.30 -1.46 4.56
CA LYS A 449 21.98 -2.85 4.15
C LYS A 449 23.08 -3.81 4.57
N ASP A 450 24.35 -3.48 4.36
CA ASP A 450 25.50 -4.33 4.68
C ASP A 450 25.64 -4.55 6.21
N VAL A 451 25.22 -3.58 7.05
CA VAL A 451 25.17 -3.75 8.52
C VAL A 451 24.09 -4.76 8.93
N PHE A 452 22.92 -4.72 8.32
CA PHE A 452 21.80 -5.61 8.65
C PHE A 452 21.95 -7.00 8.02
N ASP A 453 22.51 -7.09 6.83
CA ASP A 453 22.60 -8.32 6.03
C ASP A 453 23.96 -8.40 5.30
N PRO A 454 25.05 -8.73 6.02
CA PRO A 454 26.41 -8.73 5.46
C PRO A 454 26.63 -9.67 4.27
N LYS A 455 25.82 -10.72 4.13
CA LYS A 455 25.89 -11.64 2.99
C LYS A 455 24.99 -11.25 1.81
N GLY A 456 24.11 -10.26 1.97
CA GLY A 456 23.18 -9.83 0.94
C GLY A 456 22.11 -10.86 0.57
N LEU A 457 21.70 -11.70 1.51
CA LEU A 457 20.75 -12.78 1.30
C LEU A 457 19.28 -12.40 1.54
N LEU A 458 19.02 -11.31 2.29
CA LEU A 458 17.67 -10.82 2.52
C LEU A 458 17.12 -10.12 1.28
N ASN A 459 16.07 -10.67 0.73
CA ASN A 459 15.29 -10.19 -0.40
C ASN A 459 16.17 -9.61 -1.55
N PRO A 460 17.16 -10.42 -2.05
CA PRO A 460 18.21 -9.90 -2.91
C PRO A 460 17.64 -9.43 -4.25
N GLY A 461 18.22 -8.33 -4.76
CA GLY A 461 17.82 -7.72 -6.03
C GLY A 461 16.62 -6.78 -5.93
N LYS A 462 16.10 -6.53 -4.73
CA LYS A 462 15.03 -5.55 -4.47
C LYS A 462 15.63 -4.26 -3.88
N VAL A 463 14.97 -3.16 -4.12
CA VAL A 463 15.29 -1.81 -3.66
C VAL A 463 16.64 -1.32 -4.18
N LEU A 464 17.75 -1.94 -3.78
CA LEU A 464 19.15 -1.59 -4.13
C LEU A 464 19.79 -2.59 -5.09
#